data_5ba85aa2c495beb20148d56c17a67517
#
_entry.id   5ba85aa2c495beb20148d56c17a67517
#
_cell.length_a   1.000
_cell.length_b   1.000
_cell.length_c   1.000
_cell.angle_alpha   90.00
_cell.angle_beta   90.00
_cell.angle_gamma   90.00
#
_symmetry.space_group_name_H-M   'P 1'
#
loop_
_entity.id
_entity.type
_entity.pdbx_description
1 polymer ?
#
loop_
_entity_poly.entity_id
_entity_poly.type
_entity_poly.pdbx_seq_one_letter_code
_entity_poly.pdbx_strand_id
1 'polypeptide(L)'
;METTATIRGVRISAQKARLVADMVRGKSVATALNTLTFTPKKAAGIIKKALESAIANAEHNDGADIDELRVTTIYVDKAQSLKRFSARAKGRGNRIEKQTCHIVVKVGV
;
A
#
# COMPACT_ATOMS: atom_id res chain seq x y z
N MET A 1 20.25 5.21 4.88
CA MET A 1 19.37 4.59 5.92
C MET A 1 17.94 4.56 5.44
N GLU A 2 17.29 3.41 5.55
CA GLU A 2 15.90 3.24 5.14
C GLU A 2 15.05 2.72 6.30
N THR A 3 13.84 3.23 6.39
CA THR A 3 12.87 2.79 7.38
C THR A 3 11.68 2.17 6.65
N THR A 4 11.24 1.02 7.10
CA THR A 4 10.20 0.23 6.44
C THR A 4 8.90 0.26 7.22
N ALA A 5 7.78 0.34 6.51
CA ALA A 5 6.47 0.06 7.06
C ALA A 5 5.76 -0.94 6.14
N THR A 6 5.06 -1.88 6.73
CA THR A 6 4.35 -2.93 6.00
C THR A 6 2.91 -3.01 6.47
N ILE A 7 1.97 -3.03 5.55
CA ILE A 7 0.57 -3.33 5.83
C ILE A 7 0.25 -4.67 5.18
N ARG A 8 -0.22 -5.61 5.97
CA ARG A 8 -0.49 -6.97 5.52
C ARG A 8 -1.99 -7.22 5.38
N GLY A 9 -2.33 -8.11 4.45
CA GLY A 9 -3.70 -8.58 4.31
C GLY A 9 -4.70 -7.51 3.88
N VAL A 10 -4.28 -6.57 3.06
CA VAL A 10 -5.15 -5.52 2.55
C VAL A 10 -6.11 -6.11 1.52
N ARG A 11 -7.41 -5.85 1.68
CA ARG A 11 -8.43 -6.37 0.77
C ARG A 11 -8.57 -5.52 -0.49
N ILE A 12 -7.56 -5.59 -1.33
CA ILE A 12 -7.52 -4.95 -2.63
C ILE A 12 -6.60 -5.78 -3.52
N SER A 13 -6.85 -5.78 -4.83
CA SER A 13 -5.98 -6.53 -5.73
C SER A 13 -4.61 -5.86 -5.81
N ALA A 14 -3.57 -6.68 -5.93
CA ALA A 14 -2.20 -6.18 -6.06
C ALA A 14 -2.06 -5.25 -7.27
N GLN A 15 -2.74 -5.57 -8.38
CA GLN A 15 -2.69 -4.75 -9.59
C GLN A 15 -3.19 -3.34 -9.34
N LYS A 16 -4.34 -3.20 -8.65
CA LYS A 16 -4.90 -1.88 -8.33
C LYS A 16 -4.00 -1.09 -7.41
N ALA A 17 -3.43 -1.76 -6.40
CA ALA A 17 -2.51 -1.12 -5.46
C ALA A 17 -1.21 -0.69 -6.15
N ARG A 18 -0.72 -1.50 -7.10
CA ARG A 18 0.50 -1.17 -7.85
C ARG A 18 0.37 0.09 -8.70
N LEU A 19 -0.81 0.33 -9.26
CA LEU A 19 -1.05 1.55 -10.03
C LEU A 19 -0.82 2.79 -9.18
N VAL A 20 -1.30 2.77 -7.94
CA VAL A 20 -1.11 3.90 -7.01
C VAL A 20 0.32 3.95 -6.50
N ALA A 21 0.93 2.79 -6.23
CA ALA A 21 2.32 2.73 -5.77
C ALA A 21 3.27 3.37 -6.80
N ASP A 22 3.03 3.14 -8.08
CA ASP A 22 3.84 3.70 -9.15
C ASP A 22 3.79 5.23 -9.20
N MET A 23 2.70 5.82 -8.72
CA MET A 23 2.53 7.27 -8.69
C MET A 23 3.42 7.97 -7.67
N VAL A 24 3.86 7.26 -6.66
CA VAL A 24 4.62 7.88 -5.55
C VAL A 24 6.06 7.39 -5.45
N ARG A 25 6.43 6.38 -6.21
CA ARG A 25 7.79 5.83 -6.17
C ARG A 25 8.83 6.89 -6.54
N GLY A 26 9.85 7.03 -5.71
CA GLY A 26 10.95 7.95 -5.94
C GLY A 26 10.67 9.41 -5.63
N LYS A 27 9.48 9.73 -5.15
CA LYS A 27 9.10 11.10 -4.84
C LYS A 27 9.43 11.44 -3.38
N SER A 28 9.56 12.74 -3.09
CA SER A 28 9.69 13.19 -1.71
C SER A 28 8.41 12.82 -0.95
N VAL A 29 8.52 12.62 0.36
CA VAL A 29 7.35 12.23 1.15
C VAL A 29 6.25 13.29 1.12
N ALA A 30 6.61 14.57 1.09
CA ALA A 30 5.63 15.65 1.00
C ALA A 30 4.84 15.56 -0.30
N THR A 31 5.51 15.39 -1.43
CA THR A 31 4.88 15.25 -2.73
C THR A 31 4.04 13.98 -2.79
N ALA A 32 4.56 12.87 -2.26
CA ALA A 32 3.84 11.59 -2.24
C ALA A 32 2.55 11.69 -1.43
N LEU A 33 2.60 12.28 -0.23
CA LEU A 33 1.42 12.47 0.61
C LEU A 33 0.37 13.33 -0.08
N ASN A 34 0.81 14.40 -0.73
CA ASN A 34 -0.09 15.29 -1.47
C ASN A 34 -0.77 14.55 -2.62
N THR A 35 0.01 13.80 -3.40
CA THR A 35 -0.53 12.99 -4.50
C THR A 35 -1.57 12.00 -4.00
N LEU A 36 -1.29 11.30 -2.92
CA LEU A 36 -2.20 10.30 -2.35
C LEU A 36 -3.47 10.94 -1.80
N THR A 37 -3.36 12.12 -1.21
CA THR A 37 -4.52 12.84 -0.66
C THR A 37 -5.53 13.17 -1.75
N PHE A 38 -5.07 13.53 -2.95
CA PHE A 38 -5.95 13.93 -4.04
C PHE A 38 -6.27 12.81 -5.04
N THR A 39 -5.82 11.60 -4.79
CA THR A 39 -6.12 10.46 -5.66
C THR A 39 -7.40 9.77 -5.18
N PRO A 40 -8.47 9.76 -5.97
CA PRO A 40 -9.76 9.21 -5.55
C PRO A 40 -9.83 7.69 -5.72
N LYS A 41 -8.91 6.97 -5.10
CA LYS A 41 -8.85 5.51 -5.15
C LYS A 41 -8.69 4.95 -3.76
N LYS A 42 -9.32 3.79 -3.51
CA LYS A 42 -9.23 3.11 -2.22
C LYS A 42 -7.77 2.83 -1.83
N ALA A 43 -6.97 2.37 -2.80
CA ALA A 43 -5.57 2.07 -2.56
C ALA A 43 -4.77 3.29 -2.09
N ALA A 44 -5.12 4.48 -2.56
CA ALA A 44 -4.41 5.71 -2.18
C ALA A 44 -4.51 5.97 -0.67
N GLY A 45 -5.68 5.80 -0.08
CA GLY A 45 -5.86 5.96 1.36
C GLY A 45 -5.06 4.95 2.17
N ILE A 46 -4.99 3.72 1.69
CA ILE A 46 -4.25 2.64 2.36
C ILE A 46 -2.75 2.89 2.27
N ILE A 47 -2.25 3.22 1.08
CA ILE A 47 -0.83 3.52 0.88
C ILE A 47 -0.41 4.76 1.66
N LYS A 48 -1.30 5.76 1.75
CA LYS A 48 -1.06 6.96 2.55
C LYS A 48 -0.81 6.59 4.02
N LYS A 49 -1.61 5.69 4.58
CA LYS A 49 -1.42 5.23 5.96
C LYS A 49 -0.09 4.51 6.13
N ALA A 50 0.28 3.66 5.17
CA ALA A 50 1.56 2.98 5.20
C ALA A 50 2.72 3.97 5.16
N LEU A 51 2.62 4.98 4.30
CA LEU A 51 3.65 6.01 4.18
C LEU A 51 3.75 6.85 5.45
N GLU A 52 2.62 7.25 6.04
CA GLU A 52 2.61 7.98 7.31
C GLU A 52 3.27 7.16 8.43
N SER A 53 3.02 5.86 8.46
CA SER A 53 3.64 4.96 9.43
C SER A 53 5.16 4.90 9.22
N ALA A 54 5.62 4.80 7.97
CA ALA A 54 7.04 4.78 7.67
C ALA A 54 7.72 6.10 8.08
N ILE A 55 7.07 7.23 7.82
CA ILE A 55 7.57 8.55 8.21
C ILE A 55 7.69 8.66 9.72
N ALA A 56 6.64 8.24 10.45
CA ALA A 56 6.64 8.26 11.91
C ALA A 56 7.76 7.40 12.48
N ASN A 57 7.95 6.21 11.91
CA ASN A 57 9.03 5.31 12.33
C ASN A 57 10.41 5.93 12.07
N ALA A 58 10.58 6.60 10.94
CA ALA A 58 11.85 7.27 10.61
C ALA A 58 12.15 8.40 11.59
N GLU A 59 11.15 9.21 11.95
CA GLU A 59 11.32 10.27 12.92
C GLU A 59 11.67 9.75 14.32
N HIS A 60 10.88 8.78 14.81
CA HIS A 60 11.02 8.29 16.17
C HIS A 60 12.24 7.41 16.38
N ASN A 61 12.51 6.53 15.44
CA ASN A 61 13.56 5.53 15.60
C ASN A 61 14.93 6.00 15.08
N ASP A 62 14.92 6.80 14.01
CA ASP A 62 16.14 7.20 13.32
C ASP A 62 16.45 8.69 13.43
N GLY A 63 15.55 9.46 14.02
CA GLY A 63 15.71 10.90 14.16
C GLY A 63 15.77 11.64 12.82
N ALA A 64 15.17 11.07 11.78
CA ALA A 64 15.24 11.62 10.44
C ALA A 64 14.43 12.91 10.30
N ASP A 65 14.90 13.81 9.47
CA ASP A 65 14.18 15.03 9.10
C ASP A 65 13.19 14.68 7.97
N ILE A 66 11.91 14.93 8.20
CA ILE A 66 10.86 14.66 7.24
C ILE A 66 11.16 15.32 5.89
N ASP A 67 11.69 16.54 5.91
CA ASP A 67 11.93 17.29 4.67
C ASP A 67 12.97 16.64 3.77
N GLU A 68 13.80 15.75 4.31
CA GLU A 68 14.83 15.04 3.56
C GLU A 68 14.39 13.65 3.11
N LEU A 69 13.26 13.16 3.60
CA LEU A 69 12.81 11.80 3.31
C LEU A 69 12.18 11.68 1.93
N ARG A 70 12.45 10.55 1.29
CA ARG A 70 11.89 10.17 0.01
C ARG A 70 11.32 8.76 0.09
N VAL A 71 10.37 8.47 -0.77
CA VAL A 71 9.89 7.10 -0.95
C VAL A 71 10.94 6.38 -1.80
N THR A 72 11.86 5.69 -1.15
CA THR A 72 12.95 5.01 -1.85
C THR A 72 12.48 3.72 -2.50
N THR A 73 11.59 3.02 -1.85
CA THR A 73 11.06 1.76 -2.35
C THR A 73 9.60 1.63 -1.94
N ILE A 74 8.78 1.22 -2.87
CA ILE A 74 7.41 0.81 -2.58
C ILE A 74 7.06 -0.35 -3.51
N TYR A 75 6.55 -1.42 -2.94
CA TYR A 75 6.09 -2.57 -3.73
C TYR A 75 4.88 -3.22 -3.08
N VAL A 76 4.16 -3.96 -3.89
CA VAL A 76 2.94 -4.64 -3.49
C VAL A 76 3.08 -6.10 -3.85
N ASP A 77 2.98 -6.97 -2.85
CA ASP A 77 3.03 -8.40 -3.03
C ASP A 77 1.64 -8.98 -2.98
N LYS A 78 1.33 -9.88 -3.91
CA LYS A 78 0.08 -10.60 -3.89
C LYS A 78 0.06 -11.51 -2.67
N ALA A 79 -1.00 -11.40 -1.87
CA ALA A 79 -1.20 -12.26 -0.72
C ALA A 79 -2.20 -13.37 -1.06
N GLN A 80 -2.50 -14.20 -0.06
CA GLN A 80 -3.43 -15.30 -0.22
C GLN A 80 -4.83 -14.80 -0.56
N SER A 81 -5.42 -15.37 -1.60
CA SER A 81 -6.79 -15.05 -1.98
C SER A 81 -7.77 -15.77 -1.07
N LEU A 82 -8.83 -15.07 -0.69
CA LEU A 82 -9.96 -15.67 0.03
C LEU A 82 -10.90 -16.26 -1.00
N LYS A 83 -11.06 -17.58 -0.97
CA LYS A 83 -11.93 -18.29 -1.91
C LYS A 83 -13.24 -18.62 -1.25
N ARG A 84 -14.32 -18.26 -1.90
CA ARG A 84 -15.66 -18.53 -1.41
C ARG A 84 -16.53 -19.08 -2.52
N PHE A 85 -17.49 -19.92 -2.14
CA PHE A 85 -18.51 -20.41 -3.07
C PHE A 85 -19.83 -19.72 -2.79
N SER A 86 -20.49 -19.30 -3.86
CA SER A 86 -21.83 -18.75 -3.78
C SER A 86 -22.76 -19.66 -4.56
N ALA A 87 -23.80 -20.17 -3.90
CA ALA A 87 -24.79 -21.01 -4.56
C ALA A 87 -25.58 -20.16 -5.56
N ARG A 88 -25.77 -20.70 -6.77
CA ARG A 88 -26.54 -20.07 -7.82
C ARG A 88 -27.77 -20.92 -8.12
N ALA A 89 -28.74 -20.37 -8.85
CA ALA A 89 -29.89 -21.10 -9.32
C ALA A 89 -29.48 -22.39 -10.01
N LYS A 90 -30.28 -23.46 -9.86
CA LYS A 90 -30.00 -24.80 -10.40
C LYS A 90 -28.81 -25.51 -9.74
N GLY A 91 -28.49 -25.17 -8.52
CA GLY A 91 -27.43 -25.85 -7.76
C GLY A 91 -26.01 -25.61 -8.24
N ARG A 92 -25.80 -24.67 -9.14
CA ARG A 92 -24.47 -24.32 -9.58
C ARG A 92 -23.81 -23.40 -8.59
N GLY A 93 -22.59 -23.77 -8.13
CA GLY A 93 -21.78 -22.91 -7.30
C GLY A 93 -20.84 -22.05 -8.14
N ASN A 94 -20.67 -20.80 -7.75
CA ASN A 94 -19.64 -19.93 -8.32
C ASN A 94 -18.55 -19.75 -7.31
N ARG A 95 -17.31 -19.87 -7.81
CA ARG A 95 -16.13 -19.59 -6.99
C ARG A 95 -15.87 -18.11 -7.00
N ILE A 96 -15.88 -17.50 -5.81
CA ILE A 96 -15.58 -16.09 -5.63
C ILE A 96 -14.20 -15.98 -5.00
N GLU A 97 -13.28 -15.27 -5.64
CA GLU A 97 -11.98 -14.97 -5.08
C GLU A 97 -11.96 -13.53 -4.60
N LYS A 98 -11.58 -13.36 -3.35
CA LYS A 98 -11.32 -12.03 -2.79
C LYS A 98 -9.82 -11.88 -2.65
N GLN A 99 -9.25 -11.04 -3.49
CA GLN A 99 -7.82 -10.84 -3.52
C GLN A 99 -7.36 -9.97 -2.37
N THR A 100 -6.21 -10.31 -1.81
CA THR A 100 -5.53 -9.49 -0.80
C THR A 100 -4.09 -9.26 -1.24
N CYS A 101 -3.48 -8.26 -0.65
CA CYS A 101 -2.08 -7.95 -0.93
C CYS A 101 -1.37 -7.41 0.32
N HIS A 102 -0.06 -7.37 0.24
CA HIS A 102 0.79 -6.74 1.25
C HIS A 102 1.47 -5.54 0.60
N ILE A 103 1.47 -4.43 1.30
CA ILE A 103 2.08 -3.19 0.82
C ILE A 103 3.30 -2.88 1.69
N VAL A 104 4.45 -2.74 1.07
CA VAL A 104 5.70 -2.41 1.75
C VAL A 104 6.19 -1.06 1.24
N VAL A 105 6.41 -0.13 2.17
CA VAL A 105 6.92 1.19 1.88
C VAL A 105 8.22 1.40 2.63
N LYS A 106 9.25 1.84 1.93
CA LYS A 106 10.53 2.21 2.54
C LYS A 106 10.80 3.67 2.25
N VAL A 107 11.15 4.41 3.29
CA VAL A 107 11.54 5.81 3.18
C VAL A 107 12.99 5.97 3.62
N GLY A 108 13.69 6.91 3.00
CA GLY A 108 15.08 7.16 3.31
C GLY A 108 15.52 8.52 2.79
N VAL A 109 16.71 8.88 3.11
CA VAL A 109 17.30 10.15 2.68
C VAL A 109 17.90 10.05 1.28
#